data_7e45553073e3ec6b2f5358bde1acfafe
#
_entry.id   7e45553073e3ec6b2f5358bde1acfafe
#
_cell.length_a   1.000
_cell.length_b   1.000
_cell.length_c   1.000
_cell.angle_alpha   90.00
_cell.angle_beta   90.00
_cell.angle_gamma   90.00
#
_symmetry.space_group_name_H-M   'P 1'
#
loop_
_entity.id
_entity.type
_entity.pdbx_description
1 polymer ?
#
loop_
_entity_poly.entity_id
_entity_poly.type
_entity_poly.pdbx_seq_one_letter_code
_entity_poly.pdbx_strand_id
1 'polypeptide(L)'
;MDIVSFAKARELAQQAGLDLVLVSDRATPPVVRIMDYGKLLFEQKKNLKNQRKNNVAQKVKEVKFHINIDKHDYEYKLARGVEFLGKGCKLKVTLMLRGREMAHQDLAFELMDKVMAYLAEYGEADGKPKLLGRNITVFFAPGKKAGRSAEAGRHLPPREDNEQPETDDSDSEE
;
A
#
# COMPACT_ATOMS: atom_id res chain seq x y z
N MET A 1 26.18 20.11 26.63
CA MET A 1 27.00 19.21 25.81
C MET A 1 28.46 19.60 26.08
N ASP A 2 29.23 18.69 26.65
CA ASP A 2 30.61 18.97 27.04
C ASP A 2 31.54 18.13 26.16
N ILE A 3 32.67 18.70 25.78
CA ILE A 3 33.69 17.97 25.05
C ILE A 3 34.59 17.29 26.08
N VAL A 4 34.58 15.95 26.07
CA VAL A 4 35.37 15.14 27.00
C VAL A 4 36.20 14.10 26.24
N SER A 5 37.23 13.58 26.88
CA SER A 5 38.01 12.47 26.29
C SER A 5 37.18 11.20 26.26
N PHE A 6 37.48 10.28 25.32
CA PHE A 6 36.78 9.00 25.21
C PHE A 6 36.84 8.17 26.50
N ALA A 7 37.98 8.17 27.20
CA ALA A 7 38.15 7.48 28.48
C ALA A 7 37.16 7.99 29.53
N LYS A 8 37.03 9.33 29.62
CA LYS A 8 36.11 9.97 30.56
C LYS A 8 34.65 9.70 30.22
N ALA A 9 34.29 9.70 28.94
CA ALA A 9 32.93 9.35 28.49
C ALA A 9 32.57 7.89 28.84
N ARG A 10 33.52 6.96 28.69
CA ARG A 10 33.35 5.56 29.06
C ARG A 10 33.18 5.35 30.57
N GLU A 11 33.97 6.04 31.39
CA GLU A 11 33.80 6.02 32.85
C GLU A 11 32.41 6.49 33.28
N LEU A 12 31.94 7.61 32.70
CA LEU A 12 30.60 8.14 32.99
C LEU A 12 29.49 7.16 32.60
N ALA A 13 29.63 6.46 31.49
CA ALA A 13 28.67 5.43 31.07
C ALA A 13 28.66 4.24 32.06
N GLN A 14 29.85 3.78 32.50
CA GLN A 14 29.98 2.71 33.48
C GLN A 14 29.42 3.08 34.85
N GLN A 15 29.66 4.32 35.32
CA GLN A 15 29.09 4.83 36.59
C GLN A 15 27.57 4.92 36.51
N ALA A 16 27.00 5.25 35.36
CA ALA A 16 25.55 5.31 35.13
C ALA A 16 24.92 3.93 34.91
N GLY A 17 25.71 2.84 34.70
CA GLY A 17 25.21 1.51 34.34
C GLY A 17 24.54 1.48 32.98
N LEU A 18 24.94 2.37 32.04
CA LEU A 18 24.35 2.54 30.72
C LEU A 18 25.39 2.37 29.62
N ASP A 19 24.92 2.27 28.40
CA ASP A 19 25.76 2.13 27.21
C ASP A 19 26.21 3.49 26.66
N LEU A 20 27.44 3.53 26.12
CA LEU A 20 27.93 4.68 25.36
C LEU A 20 27.64 4.48 23.88
N VAL A 21 26.69 5.22 23.35
CA VAL A 21 26.17 5.07 21.96
C VAL A 21 26.67 6.21 21.08
N LEU A 22 27.30 5.87 19.96
CA LEU A 22 27.71 6.82 18.93
C LEU A 22 26.46 7.26 18.13
N VAL A 23 26.11 8.55 18.22
CA VAL A 23 24.96 9.13 17.54
C VAL A 23 25.33 9.73 16.19
N SER A 24 26.52 10.36 16.12
CA SER A 24 27.03 10.94 14.88
C SER A 24 28.55 10.76 14.80
N ASP A 25 28.99 10.08 13.75
CA ASP A 25 30.39 9.88 13.39
C ASP A 25 30.94 11.00 12.51
N ARG A 26 30.04 11.74 11.80
CA ARG A 26 30.41 12.80 10.87
C ARG A 26 30.73 14.13 11.54
N ALA A 27 30.33 14.30 12.79
CA ALA A 27 30.65 15.52 13.56
C ALA A 27 32.08 15.47 14.04
N THR A 28 32.76 16.65 14.07
CA THR A 28 34.09 16.79 14.59
C THR A 28 34.06 17.73 15.79
N PRO A 29 34.19 17.23 17.02
CA PRO A 29 34.36 15.84 17.46
C PRO A 29 33.11 14.97 17.32
N PRO A 30 33.25 13.62 17.26
CA PRO A 30 32.10 12.71 17.16
C PRO A 30 31.16 12.84 18.36
N VAL A 31 29.83 12.76 18.11
CA VAL A 31 28.83 12.92 19.15
C VAL A 31 28.43 11.55 19.70
N VAL A 32 28.60 11.37 20.99
CA VAL A 32 28.18 10.18 21.75
C VAL A 32 27.11 10.52 22.77
N ARG A 33 26.28 9.56 23.11
CA ARG A 33 25.23 9.70 24.13
C ARG A 33 25.25 8.49 25.06
N ILE A 34 25.10 8.74 26.34
CA ILE A 34 24.96 7.70 27.36
C ILE A 34 23.48 7.34 27.46
N MET A 35 23.09 6.13 27.12
CA MET A 35 21.72 5.64 27.16
C MET A 35 21.67 4.11 27.07
N ASP A 36 20.50 3.54 27.36
CA ASP A 36 20.23 2.13 27.15
C ASP A 36 20.08 1.84 25.64
N TYR A 37 21.00 1.07 25.08
CA TYR A 37 21.02 0.70 23.66
C TYR A 37 19.83 -0.19 23.28
N GLY A 38 19.40 -1.08 24.19
CA GLY A 38 18.24 -1.93 23.97
C GLY A 38 16.96 -1.12 23.80
N LYS A 39 16.78 -0.08 24.65
CA LYS A 39 15.64 0.84 24.56
C LYS A 39 15.65 1.65 23.25
N LEU A 40 16.83 2.14 22.85
CA LEU A 40 16.99 2.85 21.59
C LEU A 40 16.59 1.98 20.38
N LEU A 41 17.07 0.73 20.33
CA LEU A 41 16.70 -0.21 19.26
C LEU A 41 15.21 -0.52 19.25
N PHE A 42 14.59 -0.66 20.41
CA PHE A 42 13.16 -0.88 20.51
C PHE A 42 12.36 0.32 19.97
N GLU A 43 12.74 1.53 20.36
CA GLU A 43 12.11 2.76 19.87
C GLU A 43 12.29 2.93 18.35
N GLN A 44 13.47 2.67 17.82
CA GLN A 44 13.71 2.68 16.38
C GLN A 44 12.84 1.68 15.62
N LYS A 45 12.76 0.43 16.09
CA LYS A 45 11.88 -0.59 15.51
C LYS A 45 10.41 -0.20 15.57
N LYS A 46 9.98 0.38 16.69
CA LYS A 46 8.61 0.88 16.88
C LYS A 46 8.31 2.02 15.90
N ASN A 47 9.22 2.98 15.76
CA ASN A 47 9.07 4.10 14.83
C ASN A 47 9.03 3.64 13.37
N LEU A 48 9.91 2.72 12.96
CA LEU A 48 9.89 2.11 11.63
C LEU A 48 8.58 1.37 11.35
N LYS A 49 8.04 0.64 12.35
CA LYS A 49 6.74 -0.03 12.22
C LYS A 49 5.60 0.97 12.06
N ASN A 50 5.62 2.07 12.80
CA ASN A 50 4.63 3.13 12.70
C ASN A 50 4.72 3.88 11.36
N GLN A 51 5.93 4.20 10.88
CA GLN A 51 6.14 4.79 9.57
C GLN A 51 5.61 3.89 8.44
N ARG A 52 5.85 2.57 8.51
CA ARG A 52 5.30 1.61 7.54
C ARG A 52 3.77 1.57 7.55
N LYS A 53 3.13 1.73 8.73
CA LYS A 53 1.66 1.82 8.83
C LYS A 53 1.13 3.12 8.21
N ASN A 54 1.81 4.23 8.43
CA ASN A 54 1.40 5.55 7.91
C ASN A 54 1.62 5.68 6.39
N ASN A 55 2.53 4.88 5.80
CA ASN A 55 2.77 4.86 4.36
C ASN A 55 1.72 4.08 3.55
N VAL A 56 0.58 3.72 4.15
CA VAL A 56 -0.52 3.04 3.43
C VAL A 56 -1.09 3.93 2.32
N ALA A 57 -1.14 5.25 2.53
CA ALA A 57 -1.61 6.21 1.53
C ALA A 57 -0.76 6.25 0.24
N GLN A 58 0.48 5.75 0.28
CA GLN A 58 1.34 5.64 -0.91
C GLN A 58 1.14 4.34 -1.70
N LYS A 59 0.39 3.36 -1.13
CA LYS A 59 0.15 2.09 -1.81
C LYS A 59 -0.93 2.26 -2.88
N VAL A 60 -0.56 1.99 -4.13
CA VAL A 60 -1.51 1.93 -5.25
C VAL A 60 -2.08 0.51 -5.33
N LYS A 61 -3.40 0.40 -5.28
CA LYS A 61 -4.14 -0.84 -5.53
C LYS A 61 -4.79 -0.78 -6.89
N GLU A 62 -4.79 -1.89 -7.63
CA GLU A 62 -5.38 -1.96 -8.96
C GLU A 62 -6.62 -2.84 -8.96
N VAL A 63 -7.67 -2.36 -9.64
CA VAL A 63 -8.88 -3.13 -9.93
C VAL A 63 -9.05 -3.13 -11.45
N LYS A 64 -9.18 -4.33 -12.03
CA LYS A 64 -9.30 -4.54 -13.48
C LYS A 64 -10.72 -4.91 -13.86
N PHE A 65 -11.24 -4.20 -14.85
CA PHE A 65 -12.55 -4.45 -15.48
C PHE A 65 -12.37 -4.91 -16.93
N HIS A 66 -13.37 -5.57 -17.45
CA HIS A 66 -13.51 -5.93 -18.86
C HIS A 66 -14.87 -5.44 -19.36
N ILE A 67 -15.04 -5.25 -20.67
CA ILE A 67 -16.31 -4.76 -21.23
C ILE A 67 -17.44 -5.77 -20.95
N ASN A 68 -17.18 -7.05 -21.16
CA ASN A 68 -18.15 -8.13 -20.91
C ASN A 68 -18.02 -8.66 -19.47
N ILE A 69 -18.18 -7.77 -18.49
CA ILE A 69 -18.16 -8.15 -17.08
C ILE A 69 -19.56 -8.58 -16.63
N ASP A 70 -19.66 -9.69 -15.89
CA ASP A 70 -20.88 -10.09 -15.25
C ASP A 70 -21.28 -9.11 -14.13
N LYS A 71 -22.60 -8.98 -13.88
CA LYS A 71 -23.11 -8.02 -12.89
C LYS A 71 -22.55 -8.27 -11.49
N HIS A 72 -22.47 -9.55 -11.09
CA HIS A 72 -21.93 -9.92 -9.78
C HIS A 72 -20.46 -9.55 -9.63
N ASP A 73 -19.62 -9.86 -10.65
CA ASP A 73 -18.20 -9.52 -10.64
C ASP A 73 -17.97 -8.00 -10.69
N TYR A 74 -18.83 -7.26 -11.41
CA TYR A 74 -18.83 -5.81 -11.44
C TYR A 74 -19.06 -5.21 -10.04
N GLU A 75 -20.13 -5.64 -9.36
CA GLU A 75 -20.47 -5.19 -8.01
C GLU A 75 -19.37 -5.56 -7.00
N TYR A 76 -18.83 -6.76 -7.08
CA TYR A 76 -17.71 -7.22 -6.24
C TYR A 76 -16.47 -6.35 -6.42
N LYS A 77 -16.10 -6.05 -7.67
CA LYS A 77 -14.93 -5.20 -7.98
C LYS A 77 -15.14 -3.76 -7.53
N LEU A 78 -16.35 -3.21 -7.63
CA LEU A 78 -16.66 -1.90 -7.09
C LEU A 78 -16.53 -1.88 -5.56
N ALA A 79 -17.10 -2.84 -4.85
CA ALA A 79 -16.98 -2.97 -3.40
C ALA A 79 -15.51 -3.07 -2.96
N ARG A 80 -14.71 -3.81 -3.71
CA ARG A 80 -13.26 -3.92 -3.50
C ARG A 80 -12.54 -2.58 -3.68
N GLY A 81 -12.94 -1.80 -4.70
CA GLY A 81 -12.43 -0.44 -4.93
C GLY A 81 -12.72 0.48 -3.74
N VAL A 82 -13.96 0.46 -3.25
CA VAL A 82 -14.39 1.23 -2.06
C VAL A 82 -13.60 0.81 -0.83
N GLU A 83 -13.37 -0.49 -0.62
CA GLU A 83 -12.56 -1.00 0.49
C GLU A 83 -11.11 -0.45 0.44
N PHE A 84 -10.50 -0.40 -0.74
CA PHE A 84 -9.15 0.13 -0.90
C PHE A 84 -9.07 1.63 -0.66
N LEU A 85 -10.04 2.39 -1.15
CA LEU A 85 -10.15 3.83 -0.86
C LEU A 85 -10.41 4.07 0.63
N GLY A 86 -11.27 3.26 1.27
CA GLY A 86 -11.53 3.31 2.71
C GLY A 86 -10.30 3.05 3.58
N LYS A 87 -9.37 2.20 3.11
CA LYS A 87 -8.07 1.96 3.74
C LYS A 87 -7.05 3.07 3.49
N GLY A 88 -7.41 4.13 2.77
CA GLY A 88 -6.51 5.24 2.43
C GLY A 88 -5.51 4.94 1.33
N CYS A 89 -5.71 3.87 0.55
CA CYS A 89 -4.86 3.54 -0.59
C CYS A 89 -5.28 4.35 -1.83
N LYS A 90 -4.33 4.66 -2.72
CA LYS A 90 -4.66 5.11 -4.08
C LYS A 90 -5.20 3.93 -4.88
N LEU A 91 -6.27 4.15 -5.64
CA LEU A 91 -6.89 3.13 -6.47
C LEU A 91 -6.62 3.43 -7.95
N LYS A 92 -6.06 2.45 -8.66
CA LYS A 92 -5.95 2.46 -10.11
C LYS A 92 -7.06 1.58 -10.68
N VAL A 93 -7.97 2.17 -11.43
CA VAL A 93 -8.99 1.45 -12.17
C VAL A 93 -8.48 1.27 -13.59
N THR A 94 -8.45 0.04 -14.06
CA THR A 94 -8.01 -0.32 -15.41
C THR A 94 -9.11 -1.11 -16.10
N LEU A 95 -9.60 -0.64 -17.24
CA LEU A 95 -10.50 -1.36 -18.11
C LEU A 95 -9.70 -1.87 -19.31
N MET A 96 -9.63 -3.18 -19.47
CA MET A 96 -8.85 -3.82 -20.50
C MET A 96 -9.74 -4.21 -21.69
N LEU A 97 -9.38 -3.74 -22.90
CA LEU A 97 -10.04 -4.07 -24.15
C LEU A 97 -9.31 -5.25 -24.83
N ARG A 98 -10.05 -6.27 -25.21
CA ARG A 98 -9.53 -7.37 -26.03
C ARG A 98 -9.54 -6.95 -27.50
N GLY A 99 -8.79 -7.65 -28.35
CA GLY A 99 -8.55 -7.27 -29.76
C GLY A 99 -9.77 -6.76 -30.53
N ARG A 100 -10.88 -7.49 -30.53
CA ARG A 100 -12.13 -7.10 -31.23
C ARG A 100 -12.88 -5.97 -30.52
N GLU A 101 -12.72 -5.82 -29.22
CA GLU A 101 -13.38 -4.78 -28.39
C GLU A 101 -12.78 -3.39 -28.62
N MET A 102 -11.58 -3.32 -29.23
CA MET A 102 -10.96 -2.07 -29.65
C MET A 102 -11.77 -1.28 -30.68
N ALA A 103 -12.65 -1.97 -31.43
CA ALA A 103 -13.58 -1.30 -32.37
C ALA A 103 -14.75 -0.63 -31.63
N HIS A 104 -15.00 -0.96 -30.36
CA HIS A 104 -16.12 -0.50 -29.54
C HIS A 104 -15.64 0.27 -28.31
N GLN A 105 -14.75 1.22 -28.51
CA GLN A 105 -14.18 2.02 -27.41
C GLN A 105 -15.24 2.82 -26.66
N ASP A 106 -16.31 3.25 -27.35
CA ASP A 106 -17.40 4.03 -26.77
C ASP A 106 -18.06 3.28 -25.61
N LEU A 107 -18.35 1.98 -25.77
CA LEU A 107 -18.89 1.13 -24.70
C LEU A 107 -17.96 1.02 -23.50
N ALA A 108 -16.65 1.00 -23.76
CA ALA A 108 -15.65 0.97 -22.71
C ALA A 108 -15.59 2.27 -21.91
N PHE A 109 -15.71 3.42 -22.58
CA PHE A 109 -15.78 4.72 -21.91
C PHE A 109 -17.08 4.86 -21.11
N GLU A 110 -18.23 4.44 -21.64
CA GLU A 110 -19.50 4.44 -20.91
C GLU A 110 -19.42 3.58 -19.63
N LEU A 111 -18.81 2.40 -19.70
CA LEU A 111 -18.60 1.55 -18.52
C LEU A 111 -17.67 2.22 -17.52
N MET A 112 -16.58 2.84 -18.00
CA MET A 112 -15.64 3.56 -17.15
C MET A 112 -16.32 4.75 -16.45
N ASP A 113 -17.18 5.50 -17.16
CA ASP A 113 -17.93 6.62 -16.59
C ASP A 113 -18.90 6.15 -15.48
N LYS A 114 -19.56 5.00 -15.67
CA LYS A 114 -20.39 4.37 -14.60
C LYS A 114 -19.55 4.02 -13.38
N VAL A 115 -18.38 3.43 -13.58
CA VAL A 115 -17.45 3.10 -12.48
C VAL A 115 -16.97 4.36 -11.79
N MET A 116 -16.63 5.41 -12.55
CA MET A 116 -16.19 6.69 -12.01
C MET A 116 -17.29 7.37 -11.19
N ALA A 117 -18.51 7.41 -11.70
CA ALA A 117 -19.66 7.99 -10.99
C ALA A 117 -19.90 7.31 -9.65
N TYR A 118 -19.80 5.97 -9.60
CA TYR A 118 -19.95 5.21 -8.36
C TYR A 118 -18.81 5.49 -7.37
N LEU A 119 -17.58 5.49 -7.84
CA LEU A 119 -16.40 5.68 -6.97
C LEU A 119 -16.19 7.14 -6.54
N ALA A 120 -16.80 8.11 -7.23
CA ALA A 120 -16.71 9.54 -6.89
C ALA A 120 -17.26 9.87 -5.48
N GLU A 121 -18.17 9.04 -4.95
CA GLU A 121 -18.66 9.21 -3.58
C GLU A 121 -17.60 8.89 -2.52
N TYR A 122 -16.63 8.03 -2.85
CA TYR A 122 -15.64 7.48 -1.92
C TYR A 122 -14.24 8.02 -2.14
N GLY A 123 -13.95 8.56 -3.32
CA GLY A 123 -12.64 9.07 -3.68
C GLY A 123 -12.70 10.15 -4.75
N GLU A 124 -11.62 10.87 -4.90
CA GLU A 124 -11.46 11.92 -5.91
C GLU A 124 -10.67 11.35 -7.10
N ALA A 125 -11.24 11.49 -8.31
CA ALA A 125 -10.57 11.05 -9.53
C ALA A 125 -9.42 12.01 -9.87
N ASP A 126 -8.24 11.46 -10.11
CA ASP A 126 -7.05 12.18 -10.56
C ASP A 126 -7.08 12.32 -12.09
N GLY A 127 -8.03 13.13 -12.57
CA GLY A 127 -8.21 13.46 -13.99
C GLY A 127 -9.18 12.56 -14.76
N LYS A 128 -9.20 12.75 -16.09
CA LYS A 128 -10.07 12.03 -17.01
C LYS A 128 -9.50 10.67 -17.38
N PRO A 129 -10.35 9.68 -17.74
CA PRO A 129 -9.89 8.37 -18.23
C PRO A 129 -8.98 8.53 -19.45
N LYS A 130 -7.85 7.82 -19.44
CA LYS A 130 -6.88 7.85 -20.54
C LYS A 130 -6.76 6.47 -21.16
N LEU A 131 -6.90 6.42 -22.49
CA LEU A 131 -6.62 5.22 -23.27
C LEU A 131 -5.11 5.13 -23.50
N LEU A 132 -4.51 4.07 -22.99
CA LEU A 132 -3.11 3.74 -23.14
C LEU A 132 -3.00 2.34 -23.78
N GLY A 133 -2.78 2.27 -25.07
CA GLY A 133 -2.80 1.04 -25.83
C GLY A 133 -4.17 0.37 -25.81
N ARG A 134 -4.30 -0.74 -25.10
CA ARG A 134 -5.57 -1.50 -24.93
C ARG A 134 -6.26 -1.27 -23.59
N ASN A 135 -5.76 -0.35 -22.78
CA ASN A 135 -6.26 -0.16 -21.44
C ASN A 135 -6.76 1.28 -21.27
N ILE A 136 -7.97 1.43 -20.75
CA ILE A 136 -8.45 2.72 -20.24
C ILE A 136 -8.14 2.74 -18.76
N THR A 137 -7.43 3.77 -18.32
CA THR A 137 -6.95 3.86 -16.94
C THR A 137 -7.34 5.19 -16.31
N VAL A 138 -7.78 5.13 -15.05
CA VAL A 138 -8.01 6.29 -14.20
C VAL A 138 -7.48 6.00 -12.79
N PHE A 139 -6.99 7.04 -12.14
CA PHE A 139 -6.53 6.96 -10.74
C PHE A 139 -7.53 7.68 -9.84
N PHE A 140 -7.69 7.13 -8.64
CA PHE A 140 -8.46 7.74 -7.57
C PHE A 140 -7.58 7.95 -6.34
N ALA A 141 -7.68 9.13 -5.76
CA ALA A 141 -7.15 9.41 -4.43
C ALA A 141 -8.23 9.14 -3.37
N PRO A 142 -7.86 8.68 -2.17
CA PRO A 142 -8.82 8.45 -1.11
C PRO A 142 -9.48 9.77 -0.68
N GLY A 143 -10.81 9.84 -0.71
CA GLY A 143 -11.58 11.00 -0.30
C GLY A 143 -11.77 11.04 1.22
N LYS A 144 -12.12 12.22 1.76
CA LYS A 144 -12.40 12.42 3.20
C LYS A 144 -13.57 11.55 3.73
N LYS A 145 -14.47 11.09 2.86
CA LYS A 145 -15.60 10.22 3.22
C LYS A 145 -15.24 8.73 3.27
N ALA A 146 -14.13 8.33 2.68
CA ALA A 146 -13.71 6.93 2.61
C ALA A 146 -13.49 6.27 3.99
N GLY A 147 -13.11 7.06 5.01
CA GLY A 147 -12.89 6.55 6.37
C GLY A 147 -14.17 6.13 7.13
N ARG A 148 -15.36 6.53 6.69
CA ARG A 148 -16.64 6.18 7.34
C ARG A 148 -17.32 4.95 6.75
N SER A 149 -16.96 4.51 5.55
CA SER A 149 -17.61 3.41 4.83
C SER A 149 -16.93 2.06 5.02
N ALA A 150 -15.86 1.96 5.81
CA ALA A 150 -15.17 0.69 6.09
C ALA A 150 -16.05 -0.34 6.84
N GLU A 151 -17.20 0.09 7.38
CA GLU A 151 -18.16 -0.80 8.04
C GLU A 151 -19.20 -1.42 7.09
N ALA A 152 -19.49 -0.79 5.95
CA ALA A 152 -20.48 -1.28 4.99
C ALA A 152 -19.96 -2.45 4.12
N GLY A 153 -18.64 -2.65 4.06
CA GLY A 153 -18.00 -3.69 3.24
C GLY A 153 -17.90 -5.09 3.86
N ARG A 154 -18.49 -5.35 5.02
CA ARG A 154 -18.34 -6.65 5.72
C ARG A 154 -19.22 -7.78 5.19
N HIS A 155 -19.94 -7.59 4.09
CA HIS A 155 -20.72 -8.67 3.47
C HIS A 155 -20.10 -9.13 2.17
N LEU A 156 -18.82 -9.51 2.20
CA LEU A 156 -18.15 -10.21 1.11
C LEU A 156 -18.26 -11.72 1.41
N PRO A 157 -18.73 -12.56 0.48
CA PRO A 157 -18.66 -14.01 0.64
C PRO A 157 -17.20 -14.46 0.76
N PRO A 158 -16.91 -15.54 1.52
CA PRO A 158 -15.55 -16.04 1.70
C PRO A 158 -14.97 -16.42 0.34
N ARG A 159 -13.66 -16.16 0.18
CA ARG A 159 -12.89 -16.66 -0.95
C ARG A 159 -12.98 -18.17 -0.97
N GLU A 160 -13.45 -18.74 -2.06
CA GLU A 160 -13.04 -20.07 -2.44
C GLU A 160 -11.61 -19.92 -3.01
N ASP A 161 -10.64 -20.22 -2.17
CA ASP A 161 -9.25 -20.37 -2.58
C ASP A 161 -9.20 -21.62 -3.46
N ASN A 162 -9.22 -21.38 -4.77
CA ASN A 162 -8.97 -22.42 -5.76
C ASN A 162 -7.44 -22.64 -5.75
N GLU A 163 -6.98 -23.39 -4.75
CA GLU A 163 -5.67 -24.02 -4.75
C GLU A 163 -5.67 -25.03 -5.89
N GLN A 164 -5.09 -24.65 -7.01
CA GLN A 164 -4.67 -25.62 -8.00
C GLN A 164 -3.54 -26.44 -7.37
N PRO A 165 -3.65 -27.77 -7.27
CA PRO A 165 -2.53 -28.58 -6.83
C PRO A 165 -1.42 -28.46 -7.89
N GLU A 166 -0.25 -28.01 -7.47
CA GLU A 166 0.97 -28.16 -8.23
C GLU A 166 1.17 -29.67 -8.48
N THR A 167 1.03 -30.08 -9.72
CA THR A 167 1.45 -31.42 -10.14
C THR A 167 2.97 -31.42 -10.15
N ASP A 168 3.50 -32.01 -9.11
CA ASP A 168 4.89 -32.40 -8.97
C ASP A 168 5.16 -33.54 -9.95
N ASP A 169 5.64 -33.21 -11.15
CA ASP A 169 6.24 -34.17 -12.08
C ASP A 169 7.72 -34.34 -11.70
N SER A 170 7.94 -35.08 -10.65
CA SER A 170 9.24 -35.67 -10.38
C SER A 170 9.19 -37.17 -10.65
N ASP A 171 10.06 -37.56 -11.57
CA ASP A 171 10.69 -38.86 -11.71
C ASP A 171 9.98 -39.98 -12.49
N SER A 172 10.64 -40.35 -13.57
CA SER A 172 11.31 -41.66 -13.52
C SER A 172 12.27 -41.82 -14.69
N GLU A 173 13.55 -41.70 -14.37
CA GLU A 173 14.58 -42.44 -15.11
C GLU A 173 14.49 -43.94 -14.78
N GLU A 174 14.40 -44.77 -15.80
CA GLU A 174 15.11 -46.04 -15.97
C GLU A 174 15.22 -46.40 -17.43
#